data_630adf21d184208b55aa28ced9cec3f8
#
_entry.id   630adf21d184208b55aa28ced9cec3f8
#
_cell.length_a   1.000
_cell.length_b   1.000
_cell.length_c   1.000
_cell.angle_alpha   90.00
_cell.angle_beta   90.00
_cell.angle_gamma   90.00
#
_symmetry.space_group_name_H-M   'P 1'
#
loop_
_entity.id
_entity.type
_entity.pdbx_description
1 polymer ?
#
loop_
_entity_poly.entity_id
_entity_poly.type
_entity_poly.pdbx_seq_one_letter_code
_entity_poly.pdbx_strand_id
1 'polypeptide(L)'
;HTSGLLLREVPFNFGWNWLSFNLAFPDNSLNAALASLKHPENDLIRSQTAFSEYNSGAWFGSLPNLSNTTMYIYRADVTDTLRMQGTPIDPATTNIPLVAGWNWVGYLPNYALPINEALASLPAEFGDVAKSQVAFAQYINSTFGWVGNLKYMAPPNGYQIKLANPGTLTYPPPP
;
A
#
# COMPACT_ATOMS: atom_id res chain seq x y z
N HIS A 1 -10.13 6.55 27.65
CA HIS A 1 -9.26 6.89 26.54
C HIS A 1 -9.15 5.77 25.54
N THR A 2 -8.85 6.12 24.32
CA THR A 2 -8.74 5.16 23.22
C THR A 2 -7.29 4.77 23.02
N SER A 3 -6.72 4.06 23.99
CA SER A 3 -5.30 3.77 23.92
C SER A 3 -4.96 2.99 22.66
N GLY A 4 -3.95 3.45 21.96
CA GLY A 4 -3.38 2.80 20.80
C GLY A 4 -4.06 3.07 19.48
N LEU A 5 -5.26 3.66 19.44
CA LEU A 5 -5.93 3.94 18.18
C LEU A 5 -5.50 5.29 17.61
N LEU A 6 -5.14 5.27 16.34
CA LEU A 6 -4.82 6.47 15.57
C LEU A 6 -5.89 6.67 14.50
N LEU A 7 -6.11 7.95 14.16
CA LEU A 7 -6.97 8.32 13.07
C LEU A 7 -6.12 8.98 11.97
N ARG A 8 -6.27 8.52 10.74
CA ARG A 8 -5.57 9.09 9.58
C ARG A 8 -6.55 9.33 8.47
N GLU A 9 -6.40 10.47 7.80
CA GLU A 9 -7.19 10.79 6.64
C GLU A 9 -6.43 10.42 5.38
N VAL A 10 -7.10 9.69 4.48
CA VAL A 10 -6.54 9.28 3.20
C VAL A 10 -7.43 9.85 2.11
N PRO A 11 -6.94 10.84 1.33
CA PRO A 11 -7.75 11.40 0.24
C PRO A 11 -7.82 10.43 -0.93
N PHE A 12 -9.01 10.26 -1.49
CA PHE A 12 -9.24 9.48 -2.69
C PHE A 12 -9.58 10.46 -3.82
N ASN A 13 -8.81 10.42 -4.89
CA ASN A 13 -9.07 11.25 -6.07
C ASN A 13 -10.07 10.56 -6.98
N PHE A 14 -10.80 11.33 -7.76
CA PHE A 14 -11.63 10.77 -8.83
C PHE A 14 -10.75 9.88 -9.72
N GLY A 15 -11.25 8.70 -10.06
CA GLY A 15 -10.51 7.75 -10.89
C GLY A 15 -9.67 6.79 -10.08
N TRP A 16 -8.51 6.43 -10.59
CA TRP A 16 -7.66 5.40 -10.01
C TRP A 16 -6.75 5.94 -8.92
N ASN A 17 -6.57 5.16 -7.86
CA ASN A 17 -5.70 5.47 -6.73
C ASN A 17 -4.93 4.21 -6.34
N TRP A 18 -3.61 4.30 -6.27
CA TRP A 18 -2.78 3.22 -5.76
C TRP A 18 -2.49 3.50 -4.29
N LEU A 19 -3.07 2.70 -3.41
CA LEU A 19 -3.08 2.97 -1.98
C LEU A 19 -2.61 1.79 -1.17
N SER A 20 -2.14 2.07 0.05
CA SER A 20 -1.97 1.08 1.09
C SER A 20 -2.43 1.69 2.42
N PHE A 21 -2.71 0.82 3.38
CA PHE A 21 -3.32 1.24 4.64
C PHE A 21 -2.43 0.77 5.78
N ASN A 22 -1.65 1.69 6.34
CA ASN A 22 -0.58 1.37 7.29
C ASN A 22 -1.00 1.39 8.76
N LEU A 23 -2.22 0.97 9.04
CA LEU A 23 -2.72 0.75 10.39
C LEU A 23 -3.29 -0.67 10.51
N ALA A 24 -3.23 -1.21 11.69
CA ALA A 24 -3.93 -2.46 11.99
C ALA A 24 -5.36 -2.13 12.38
N PHE A 25 -6.31 -2.47 11.51
CA PHE A 25 -7.73 -2.18 11.75
C PHE A 25 -8.29 -3.10 12.83
N PRO A 26 -9.15 -2.59 13.74
CA PRO A 26 -9.86 -3.45 14.68
C PRO A 26 -10.74 -4.49 13.97
N ASP A 27 -11.35 -4.09 12.86
CA ASP A 27 -12.10 -4.95 11.95
C ASP A 27 -11.66 -4.57 10.54
N ASN A 28 -10.95 -5.48 9.88
CA ASN A 28 -10.38 -5.22 8.56
C ASN A 28 -11.31 -5.59 7.40
N SER A 29 -12.56 -5.94 7.67
CA SER A 29 -13.52 -6.14 6.58
C SER A 29 -13.73 -4.82 5.82
N LEU A 30 -14.01 -4.91 4.53
CA LEU A 30 -14.22 -3.71 3.72
C LEU A 30 -15.35 -2.84 4.28
N ASN A 31 -16.44 -3.48 4.69
CA ASN A 31 -17.59 -2.74 5.18
C ASN A 31 -17.30 -1.98 6.49
N ALA A 32 -16.38 -2.48 7.31
CA ALA A 32 -15.96 -1.80 8.53
C ALA A 32 -14.83 -0.81 8.28
N ALA A 33 -13.77 -1.27 7.60
CA ALA A 33 -12.57 -0.46 7.41
C ALA A 33 -12.81 0.76 6.52
N LEU A 34 -13.71 0.66 5.54
CA LEU A 34 -14.02 1.74 4.60
C LEU A 34 -15.34 2.45 4.93
N ALA A 35 -15.88 2.24 6.13
CA ALA A 35 -17.21 2.76 6.51
C ALA A 35 -17.28 4.29 6.53
N SER A 36 -16.16 5.00 6.67
CA SER A 36 -16.17 6.45 6.73
C SER A 36 -16.28 7.14 5.36
N LEU A 37 -16.16 6.39 4.27
CA LEU A 37 -16.35 6.94 2.94
C LEU A 37 -17.79 7.44 2.78
N LYS A 38 -17.95 8.62 2.22
CA LYS A 38 -19.27 9.27 2.10
C LYS A 38 -19.95 8.95 0.77
N HIS A 39 -19.16 8.70 -0.28
CA HIS A 39 -19.67 8.54 -1.64
C HIS A 39 -19.10 7.30 -2.32
N PRO A 40 -19.21 6.10 -1.69
CA PRO A 40 -18.58 4.91 -2.27
C PRO A 40 -19.40 4.20 -3.35
N GLU A 41 -20.60 4.67 -3.66
CA GLU A 41 -21.46 3.99 -4.66
C GLU A 41 -20.74 3.89 -6.00
N ASN A 42 -20.70 2.69 -6.57
CA ASN A 42 -20.02 2.33 -7.81
C ASN A 42 -18.49 2.34 -7.73
N ASP A 43 -17.92 2.52 -6.55
CA ASP A 43 -16.47 2.42 -6.37
C ASP A 43 -16.02 0.96 -6.44
N LEU A 44 -14.77 0.76 -6.82
CA LEU A 44 -14.16 -0.56 -6.94
C LEU A 44 -12.82 -0.55 -6.24
N ILE A 45 -12.53 -1.63 -5.50
CA ILE A 45 -11.22 -1.84 -4.91
C ILE A 45 -10.70 -3.22 -5.32
N ARG A 46 -9.43 -3.30 -5.67
CA ARG A 46 -8.82 -4.56 -6.04
C ARG A 46 -7.45 -4.75 -5.42
N SER A 47 -7.14 -6.00 -5.07
CA SER A 47 -5.80 -6.46 -4.78
C SER A 47 -5.21 -7.10 -6.03
N GLN A 48 -4.06 -7.73 -5.90
CA GLN A 48 -3.42 -8.42 -7.01
C GLN A 48 -4.29 -9.57 -7.55
N THR A 49 -5.10 -10.19 -6.70
CA THR A 49 -5.83 -11.42 -7.03
C THR A 49 -7.34 -11.35 -6.86
N ALA A 50 -7.88 -10.28 -6.27
CA ALA A 50 -9.30 -10.20 -5.92
C ALA A 50 -9.80 -8.77 -6.04
N PHE A 51 -11.11 -8.61 -6.15
CA PHE A 51 -11.71 -7.29 -6.17
C PHE A 51 -13.10 -7.29 -5.55
N SER A 52 -13.58 -6.10 -5.17
CA SER A 52 -14.94 -5.89 -4.68
C SER A 52 -15.46 -4.55 -5.16
N GLU A 53 -16.76 -4.44 -5.32
CA GLU A 53 -17.45 -3.21 -5.71
C GLU A 53 -18.47 -2.83 -4.65
N TYR A 54 -18.68 -1.52 -4.50
CA TYR A 54 -19.69 -1.02 -3.57
C TYR A 54 -20.98 -0.76 -4.32
N ASN A 55 -22.04 -1.43 -3.92
CA ASN A 55 -23.36 -1.27 -4.52
C ASN A 55 -24.42 -1.42 -3.43
N SER A 56 -25.39 -0.49 -3.45
CA SER A 56 -26.58 -0.61 -2.60
C SER A 56 -26.27 -0.79 -1.12
N GLY A 57 -25.28 -0.06 -0.63
CA GLY A 57 -24.99 0.03 0.79
C GLY A 57 -23.93 -0.91 1.33
N ALA A 58 -23.24 -1.68 0.46
CA ALA A 58 -22.20 -2.61 0.94
C ALA A 58 -21.22 -2.96 -0.15
N TRP A 59 -20.07 -3.50 0.28
CA TRP A 59 -19.04 -4.04 -0.60
C TRP A 59 -19.35 -5.50 -0.91
N PHE A 60 -19.30 -5.86 -2.20
CA PHE A 60 -19.54 -7.22 -2.68
C PHE A 60 -18.41 -7.63 -3.62
N GLY A 61 -17.93 -8.85 -3.49
CA GLY A 61 -16.92 -9.41 -4.37
C GLY A 61 -16.02 -10.41 -3.68
N SER A 62 -14.93 -10.75 -4.36
CA SER A 62 -13.97 -11.75 -3.89
C SER A 62 -12.92 -11.19 -2.94
N LEU A 63 -12.92 -9.87 -2.68
CA LEU A 63 -12.02 -9.21 -1.74
C LEU A 63 -12.81 -8.80 -0.51
N PRO A 64 -12.80 -9.61 0.57
CA PRO A 64 -13.61 -9.30 1.75
C PRO A 64 -12.91 -8.44 2.79
N ASN A 65 -11.58 -8.46 2.85
CA ASN A 65 -10.81 -7.83 3.92
C ASN A 65 -9.60 -7.10 3.37
N LEU A 66 -9.12 -6.10 4.13
CA LEU A 66 -7.89 -5.38 3.81
C LEU A 66 -6.72 -5.94 4.59
N SER A 67 -5.54 -5.91 3.93
CA SER A 67 -4.26 -6.20 4.58
C SER A 67 -3.38 -4.97 4.53
N ASN A 68 -2.65 -4.68 5.61
CA ASN A 68 -1.73 -3.55 5.64
C ASN A 68 -0.43 -3.80 4.86
N THR A 69 -0.14 -5.05 4.52
CA THR A 69 1.08 -5.38 3.77
C THR A 69 0.88 -5.41 2.26
N THR A 70 -0.32 -5.13 1.78
CA THR A 70 -0.69 -5.22 0.37
C THR A 70 -1.06 -3.85 -0.17
N MET A 71 -0.71 -3.61 -1.42
CA MET A 71 -1.20 -2.45 -2.16
C MET A 71 -2.59 -2.76 -2.72
N TYR A 72 -3.41 -1.72 -2.82
CA TYR A 72 -4.72 -1.80 -3.47
C TYR A 72 -4.85 -0.73 -4.53
N ILE A 73 -5.56 -1.06 -5.60
CA ILE A 73 -5.98 -0.08 -6.59
C ILE A 73 -7.45 0.22 -6.31
N TYR A 74 -7.75 1.48 -6.05
CA TYR A 74 -9.10 1.95 -5.73
C TYR A 74 -9.57 2.89 -6.83
N ARG A 75 -10.73 2.59 -7.43
CA ARG A 75 -11.36 3.49 -8.40
C ARG A 75 -12.50 4.22 -7.72
N ALA A 76 -12.36 5.51 -7.60
CA ALA A 76 -13.37 6.37 -6.99
C ALA A 76 -14.21 7.04 -8.08
N ASP A 77 -15.51 6.92 -7.97
CA ASP A 77 -16.45 7.56 -8.89
C ASP A 77 -16.60 9.05 -8.56
N VAL A 78 -16.35 9.39 -7.31
CA VAL A 78 -16.40 10.77 -6.79
C VAL A 78 -15.24 10.93 -5.82
N THR A 79 -14.62 12.11 -5.77
CA THR A 79 -13.60 12.42 -4.76
C THR A 79 -14.16 12.19 -3.37
N ASP A 80 -13.36 11.58 -2.51
CA ASP A 80 -13.80 11.24 -1.15
C ASP A 80 -12.60 11.25 -0.21
N THR A 81 -12.84 11.11 1.08
CA THR A 81 -11.77 10.99 2.08
C THR A 81 -12.10 9.84 3.01
N LEU A 82 -11.18 8.91 3.12
CA LEU A 82 -11.27 7.83 4.10
C LEU A 82 -10.68 8.29 5.42
N ARG A 83 -11.43 8.09 6.50
CA ARG A 83 -10.94 8.28 7.87
C ARG A 83 -10.62 6.92 8.45
N MET A 84 -9.39 6.52 8.24
CA MET A 84 -8.89 5.22 8.65
C MET A 84 -8.52 5.27 10.13
N GLN A 85 -8.96 4.25 10.89
CA GLN A 85 -8.69 4.16 12.32
C GLN A 85 -8.13 2.79 12.67
N GLY A 86 -7.06 2.77 13.46
CA GLY A 86 -6.43 1.51 13.85
C GLY A 86 -5.24 1.72 14.76
N THR A 87 -4.56 0.62 15.10
CA THR A 87 -3.33 0.69 15.89
C THR A 87 -2.12 0.85 14.97
N PRO A 88 -1.08 1.58 15.43
CA PRO A 88 0.12 1.74 14.62
C PRO A 88 0.86 0.41 14.43
N ILE A 89 1.54 0.28 13.30
CA ILE A 89 2.34 -0.88 12.95
C ILE A 89 3.80 -0.47 13.05
N ASP A 90 4.63 -1.33 13.66
CA ASP A 90 6.08 -1.13 13.64
C ASP A 90 6.63 -1.72 12.33
N PRO A 91 7.05 -0.87 11.39
CA PRO A 91 7.53 -1.38 10.10
C PRO A 91 8.82 -2.20 10.25
N ALA A 92 9.65 -1.91 11.22
CA ALA A 92 10.93 -2.60 11.41
C ALA A 92 10.75 -4.04 11.91
N THR A 93 9.60 -4.38 12.49
CA THR A 93 9.31 -5.72 12.98
C THR A 93 8.26 -6.44 12.15
N THR A 94 7.78 -5.82 11.07
CA THR A 94 6.78 -6.43 10.19
C THR A 94 7.44 -6.84 8.88
N ASN A 95 7.62 -8.13 8.70
CA ASN A 95 8.28 -8.69 7.53
C ASN A 95 7.24 -8.99 6.45
N ILE A 96 7.50 -8.55 5.22
CA ILE A 96 6.62 -8.78 4.08
C ILE A 96 7.31 -9.74 3.12
N PRO A 97 6.87 -10.99 3.02
CA PRO A 97 7.47 -11.92 2.06
C PRO A 97 7.06 -11.55 0.64
N LEU A 98 8.05 -11.48 -0.26
CA LEU A 98 7.82 -11.20 -1.66
C LEU A 98 8.29 -12.38 -2.50
N VAL A 99 7.64 -12.57 -3.65
CA VAL A 99 7.93 -13.66 -4.58
C VAL A 99 8.68 -13.13 -5.80
N ALA A 100 9.28 -14.03 -6.56
CA ALA A 100 9.79 -13.69 -7.88
C ALA A 100 8.61 -13.25 -8.77
N GLY A 101 8.82 -12.22 -9.57
CA GLY A 101 7.76 -11.61 -10.37
C GLY A 101 7.16 -10.40 -9.68
N TRP A 102 5.92 -10.07 -10.02
CA TRP A 102 5.25 -8.88 -9.50
C TRP A 102 4.66 -9.09 -8.12
N ASN A 103 4.82 -8.07 -7.28
CA ASN A 103 4.27 -8.02 -5.92
C ASN A 103 3.57 -6.67 -5.74
N TRP A 104 2.35 -6.70 -5.22
CA TRP A 104 1.62 -5.50 -4.83
C TRP A 104 1.85 -5.28 -3.33
N VAL A 105 2.57 -4.23 -2.98
CA VAL A 105 3.19 -4.07 -1.67
C VAL A 105 2.66 -2.84 -0.96
N GLY A 106 2.28 -3.01 0.31
CA GLY A 106 1.90 -1.90 1.17
C GLY A 106 3.12 -1.16 1.69
N TYR A 107 2.95 0.14 1.93
CA TYR A 107 3.99 0.97 2.52
C TYR A 107 3.63 1.21 3.99
N LEU A 108 4.39 0.60 4.89
CA LEU A 108 4.06 0.59 6.32
C LEU A 108 4.50 1.82 7.11
N PRO A 109 5.65 2.47 6.80
CA PRO A 109 6.06 3.63 7.58
C PRO A 109 5.06 4.78 7.47
N ASN A 110 5.00 5.61 8.51
CA ASN A 110 4.17 6.82 8.49
C ASN A 110 4.99 8.08 8.12
N TYR A 111 6.13 7.87 7.48
CA TYR A 111 7.06 8.90 7.02
C TYR A 111 7.62 8.49 5.67
N ALA A 112 8.05 9.46 4.89
CA ALA A 112 8.67 9.19 3.60
C ALA A 112 10.10 8.69 3.78
N LEU A 113 10.53 7.80 2.91
CA LEU A 113 11.91 7.30 2.86
C LEU A 113 12.43 7.37 1.43
N PRO A 114 13.72 7.69 1.25
CA PRO A 114 14.35 7.47 -0.05
C PRO A 114 14.23 6.00 -0.45
N ILE A 115 13.99 5.74 -1.74
CA ILE A 115 13.73 4.38 -2.20
C ILE A 115 14.86 3.40 -1.85
N ASN A 116 16.11 3.87 -1.91
CA ASN A 116 17.26 3.01 -1.60
C ASN A 116 17.34 2.64 -0.11
N GLU A 117 16.76 3.44 0.75
CA GLU A 117 16.63 3.08 2.18
C GLU A 117 15.41 2.20 2.39
N ALA A 118 14.29 2.54 1.78
CA ALA A 118 13.05 1.79 1.97
C ALA A 118 13.19 0.34 1.53
N LEU A 119 13.87 0.09 0.41
CA LEU A 119 13.99 -1.23 -0.19
C LEU A 119 15.35 -1.91 0.09
N ALA A 120 16.12 -1.40 1.05
CA ALA A 120 17.47 -1.91 1.33
C ALA A 120 17.50 -3.39 1.73
N SER A 121 16.42 -3.92 2.30
CA SER A 121 16.36 -5.32 2.73
C SER A 121 16.15 -6.31 1.60
N LEU A 122 15.82 -5.85 0.39
CA LEU A 122 15.51 -6.73 -0.73
C LEU A 122 16.80 -7.22 -1.41
N PRO A 123 16.82 -8.49 -1.88
CA PRO A 123 17.92 -9.02 -2.68
C PRO A 123 17.76 -8.58 -4.14
N ALA A 124 17.85 -7.28 -4.39
CA ALA A 124 17.57 -6.72 -5.70
C ALA A 124 18.67 -7.06 -6.70
N GLU A 125 18.27 -7.27 -7.95
CA GLU A 125 19.16 -7.56 -9.06
C GLU A 125 18.88 -6.61 -10.23
N PHE A 126 19.85 -6.48 -11.10
CA PHE A 126 19.70 -5.64 -12.29
C PHE A 126 18.42 -5.97 -13.03
N GLY A 127 17.63 -4.95 -13.32
CA GLY A 127 16.38 -5.09 -14.04
C GLY A 127 15.15 -5.21 -13.15
N ASP A 128 15.32 -5.38 -11.85
CA ASP A 128 14.18 -5.29 -10.92
C ASP A 128 13.56 -3.90 -10.99
N VAL A 129 12.24 -3.83 -10.81
CA VAL A 129 11.47 -2.59 -10.99
C VAL A 129 10.61 -2.33 -9.78
N ALA A 130 10.55 -1.08 -9.35
CA ALA A 130 9.59 -0.61 -8.38
C ALA A 130 8.80 0.54 -9.00
N LYS A 131 7.48 0.54 -8.84
CA LYS A 131 6.65 1.59 -9.43
C LYS A 131 5.53 2.02 -8.50
N SER A 132 5.27 3.32 -8.53
CA SER A 132 4.08 3.92 -7.98
C SER A 132 3.09 4.13 -9.12
N GLN A 133 1.97 4.78 -8.81
CA GLN A 133 0.97 5.09 -9.83
C GLN A 133 1.54 5.98 -10.94
N VAL A 134 2.50 6.86 -10.62
CA VAL A 134 2.97 7.90 -11.56
C VAL A 134 4.47 7.87 -11.81
N ALA A 135 5.22 7.01 -11.15
CA ALA A 135 6.68 7.00 -11.24
C ALA A 135 7.22 5.59 -11.12
N PHE A 136 8.46 5.38 -11.60
CA PHE A 136 9.11 4.09 -11.43
C PHE A 136 10.60 4.25 -11.22
N ALA A 137 11.24 3.18 -10.74
CA ALA A 137 12.68 3.07 -10.63
C ALA A 137 13.11 1.66 -10.99
N GLN A 138 14.31 1.52 -11.50
CA GLN A 138 14.91 0.25 -11.87
C GLN A 138 16.17 0.04 -11.06
N TYR A 139 16.39 -1.16 -10.57
CA TYR A 139 17.61 -1.48 -9.85
C TYR A 139 18.75 -1.71 -10.84
N ILE A 140 19.86 -1.03 -10.66
CA ILE A 140 21.01 -1.11 -11.54
C ILE A 140 22.09 -2.03 -10.94
N ASN A 141 22.63 -1.65 -9.78
CA ASN A 141 23.64 -2.42 -9.07
C ASN A 141 23.79 -1.86 -7.65
N SER A 142 24.70 -2.43 -6.88
CA SER A 142 24.91 -1.99 -5.50
C SER A 142 25.49 -0.58 -5.38
N THR A 143 26.11 -0.07 -6.44
CA THR A 143 26.67 1.29 -6.43
C THR A 143 25.60 2.34 -6.67
N PHE A 144 24.74 2.13 -7.66
CA PHE A 144 23.71 3.10 -8.04
C PHE A 144 22.35 2.83 -7.41
N GLY A 145 22.08 1.58 -7.02
CA GLY A 145 20.81 1.20 -6.41
C GLY A 145 19.64 1.32 -7.37
N TRP A 146 18.52 1.80 -6.85
CA TRP A 146 17.30 2.05 -7.62
C TRP A 146 17.38 3.42 -8.26
N VAL A 147 17.25 3.48 -9.59
CA VAL A 147 17.41 4.70 -10.39
C VAL A 147 16.13 4.93 -11.20
N GLY A 148 15.65 6.16 -11.19
CA GLY A 148 14.46 6.56 -11.91
C GLY A 148 13.81 7.77 -11.29
N ASN A 149 12.59 8.09 -11.72
CA ASN A 149 11.86 9.23 -11.17
C ASN A 149 11.08 8.89 -9.89
N LEU A 150 11.03 7.62 -9.49
CA LEU A 150 10.54 7.23 -8.17
C LEU A 150 11.71 7.31 -7.20
N LYS A 151 11.80 8.44 -6.49
CA LYS A 151 12.94 8.70 -5.59
C LYS A 151 12.61 8.47 -4.12
N TYR A 152 11.35 8.64 -3.75
CA TYR A 152 10.87 8.48 -2.38
C TYR A 152 9.62 7.63 -2.35
N MET A 153 9.49 6.82 -1.31
CA MET A 153 8.27 6.09 -1.01
C MET A 153 7.61 6.74 0.19
N ALA A 154 6.28 6.84 0.17
CA ALA A 154 5.55 7.57 1.21
C ALA A 154 4.13 7.04 1.38
N PRO A 155 3.56 7.13 2.62
CA PRO A 155 2.16 6.83 2.80
C PRO A 155 1.31 7.92 2.15
N PRO A 156 0.09 7.68 1.72
CA PRO A 156 -0.64 6.41 1.74
C PRO A 156 -0.47 5.61 0.45
N ASN A 157 0.60 5.79 -0.27
CA ASN A 157 0.80 5.16 -1.57
C ASN A 157 1.02 3.65 -1.44
N GLY A 158 0.59 2.92 -2.46
CA GLY A 158 0.92 1.53 -2.63
C GLY A 158 1.85 1.38 -3.82
N TYR A 159 2.60 0.29 -3.86
CA TYR A 159 3.67 0.09 -4.84
C TYR A 159 3.59 -1.28 -5.46
N GLN A 160 4.06 -1.39 -6.70
CA GLN A 160 4.26 -2.67 -7.37
C GLN A 160 5.76 -2.89 -7.53
N ILE A 161 6.23 -4.06 -7.13
CA ILE A 161 7.66 -4.38 -7.18
C ILE A 161 7.84 -5.70 -7.92
N LYS A 162 8.67 -5.69 -8.95
CA LYS A 162 9.02 -6.89 -9.71
C LYS A 162 10.43 -7.31 -9.33
N LEU A 163 10.57 -8.56 -8.88
CA LEU A 163 11.84 -9.11 -8.44
C LEU A 163 12.22 -10.34 -9.26
N ALA A 164 13.52 -10.49 -9.54
CA ALA A 164 14.04 -11.71 -10.13
C ALA A 164 14.03 -12.87 -9.11
N ASN A 165 14.31 -12.56 -7.85
CA ASN A 165 14.41 -13.55 -6.78
C ASN A 165 13.44 -13.23 -5.64
N PRO A 166 12.89 -14.25 -4.97
CA PRO A 166 12.08 -14.00 -3.78
C PRO A 166 12.92 -13.39 -2.66
N GLY A 167 12.29 -12.63 -1.80
CA GLY A 167 12.96 -12.01 -0.66
C GLY A 167 11.95 -11.51 0.35
N THR A 168 12.44 -10.91 1.42
CA THR A 168 11.60 -10.34 2.46
C THR A 168 11.85 -8.85 2.55
N LEU A 169 10.77 -8.07 2.47
CA LEU A 169 10.84 -6.63 2.64
C LEU A 169 10.58 -6.28 4.10
N THR A 170 11.53 -5.56 4.69
CA THR A 170 11.37 -4.99 6.02
C THR A 170 11.79 -3.53 5.94
N TYR A 171 10.84 -2.64 6.17
CA TYR A 171 11.13 -1.21 6.13
C TYR A 171 11.95 -0.81 7.35
N PRO A 172 12.90 0.14 7.20
CA PRO A 172 13.70 0.57 8.35
C PRO A 172 12.88 1.34 9.37
N PRO A 173 13.36 1.43 10.62
CA PRO A 173 12.71 2.26 11.64
C PRO A 173 12.82 3.74 11.28
N PRO A 174 12.08 4.63 11.99
CA PRO A 174 12.18 6.07 11.74
C PRO A 174 13.61 6.57 11.91
N PRO A 175 14.00 7.58 11.13
CA PRO A 175 15.33 8.17 11.23
C PRO A 175 15.57 8.90 12.52
#